data_2f31f147d56933bb97abaeb93b1db0f3
#
_entry.id   2f31f147d56933bb97abaeb93b1db0f3
#
_cell.length_a   1.000
_cell.length_b   1.000
_cell.length_c   1.000
_cell.angle_alpha   90.00
_cell.angle_beta   90.00
_cell.angle_gamma   90.00
#
_symmetry.space_group_name_H-M   'P 1'
#
loop_
_entity.id
_entity.type
_entity.pdbx_description
1 polymer ?
#
loop_
_entity_poly.entity_id
_entity_poly.type
_entity_poly.pdbx_seq_one_letter_code
_entity_poly.pdbx_strand_id
1 'polypeptide(L)'
;MTRAQKPTNAKKYKSKKAKLIYALLTCALIITVVFYAFRGKKVTITQYSVINRHPGISPDYSGSVVPPNIAPLNFFIQQDGSRYFVKIHSKKGKPIEIFSNTPEIMIPQSRWHELLNTNRGEQLSFDVFVKMANDQWNRFSTITNKIANEDIDAILVYRKIRPGHGTWRDMGIYQRNLNSFNESVVLNNGYFRHGCVNCHAFCGNRTEKMLIGIRSANYGSSALLLEGDRVQKIGTKFGYTSWHPSGRLAAFSVNKVRQFFHSAASEVRDVIDLDSLLAYYLVDSQTIKTSPQISKKDRLETYPVWSPDGRYLYFCSAPLFWSERNVIPERFDEIKYDLVRISYDIDRDQWGELETVLSAKDTGLSILLPRISPDGRWLLFCMCNYGCFPVHQQSSDLYIHNRPRSSKANRQV
;
A
#
# COMPACT_ATOMS: atom_id res chain seq x y z
N MET A 1 -75.34 -57.19 -5.25
CA MET A 1 -73.86 -57.09 -5.18
C MET A 1 -73.41 -55.73 -5.80
N THR A 2 -73.26 -54.72 -4.97
CA THR A 2 -72.91 -53.33 -5.41
C THR A 2 -71.45 -53.08 -5.03
N ARG A 3 -70.62 -52.94 -6.03
CA ARG A 3 -69.18 -52.72 -5.93
C ARG A 3 -68.92 -51.24 -5.61
N ALA A 4 -68.40 -50.91 -4.43
CA ALA A 4 -67.98 -49.56 -4.03
C ALA A 4 -66.68 -49.18 -4.80
N GLN A 5 -66.72 -48.10 -5.58
CA GLN A 5 -65.57 -47.49 -6.23
C GLN A 5 -64.72 -46.75 -5.21
N LYS A 6 -63.43 -47.13 -5.12
CA LYS A 6 -62.40 -46.36 -4.37
C LYS A 6 -62.18 -44.95 -4.96
N PRO A 7 -62.08 -43.89 -4.18
CA PRO A 7 -61.86 -42.54 -4.67
C PRO A 7 -60.45 -42.42 -5.29
N THR A 8 -60.39 -41.87 -6.47
CA THR A 8 -59.21 -41.75 -7.34
C THR A 8 -58.13 -40.87 -6.73
N ASN A 9 -56.88 -41.29 -6.83
CA ASN A 9 -55.64 -40.63 -6.36
C ASN A 9 -55.44 -39.16 -6.82
N ALA A 10 -56.17 -38.70 -7.83
CA ALA A 10 -56.13 -37.35 -8.37
C ALA A 10 -56.64 -36.24 -7.43
N LYS A 11 -57.68 -36.52 -6.60
CA LYS A 11 -58.14 -35.55 -5.61
C LYS A 11 -57.20 -35.34 -4.44
N LYS A 12 -56.47 -36.38 -4.03
CA LYS A 12 -55.47 -36.32 -2.95
C LYS A 12 -54.22 -35.53 -3.39
N TYR A 13 -53.85 -35.60 -4.68
CA TYR A 13 -52.68 -34.88 -5.25
C TYR A 13 -52.95 -33.37 -5.44
N LYS A 14 -54.16 -33.00 -5.85
CA LYS A 14 -54.55 -31.56 -5.94
C LYS A 14 -54.60 -30.89 -4.55
N SER A 15 -55.08 -31.61 -3.52
CA SER A 15 -55.13 -31.09 -2.14
C SER A 15 -53.70 -30.89 -1.55
N LYS A 16 -52.75 -31.78 -1.84
CA LYS A 16 -51.35 -31.63 -1.38
C LYS A 16 -50.64 -30.45 -2.06
N LYS A 17 -50.85 -30.24 -3.39
CA LYS A 17 -50.34 -29.10 -4.10
C LYS A 17 -50.90 -27.77 -3.58
N ALA A 18 -52.19 -27.71 -3.32
CA ALA A 18 -52.82 -26.52 -2.75
C ALA A 18 -52.25 -26.18 -1.37
N LYS A 19 -52.06 -27.17 -0.49
CA LYS A 19 -51.47 -26.97 0.84
C LYS A 19 -50.02 -26.51 0.77
N LEU A 20 -49.23 -27.01 -0.19
CA LEU A 20 -47.85 -26.58 -0.42
C LEU A 20 -47.77 -25.12 -0.92
N ILE A 21 -48.68 -24.72 -1.82
CA ILE A 21 -48.78 -23.34 -2.32
C ILE A 21 -49.16 -22.38 -1.19
N TYR A 22 -50.12 -22.74 -0.34
CA TYR A 22 -50.51 -21.95 0.83
C TYR A 22 -49.35 -21.81 1.84
N ALA A 23 -48.58 -22.87 2.09
CA ALA A 23 -47.41 -22.83 2.96
C ALA A 23 -46.30 -21.91 2.40
N LEU A 24 -46.06 -21.96 1.09
CA LEU A 24 -45.07 -21.07 0.42
C LEU A 24 -45.52 -19.60 0.46
N LEU A 25 -46.79 -19.31 0.26
CA LEU A 25 -47.35 -17.96 0.32
C LEU A 25 -47.30 -17.40 1.76
N THR A 26 -47.59 -18.22 2.77
CA THR A 26 -47.47 -17.80 4.18
C THR A 26 -46.00 -17.56 4.59
N CYS A 27 -45.06 -18.40 4.16
CA CYS A 27 -43.62 -18.17 4.37
C CYS A 27 -43.16 -16.88 3.68
N ALA A 28 -43.57 -16.65 2.44
CA ALA A 28 -43.23 -15.42 1.73
C ALA A 28 -43.82 -14.17 2.42
N LEU A 29 -45.06 -14.25 2.92
CA LEU A 29 -45.69 -13.17 3.68
C LEU A 29 -44.96 -12.90 5.00
N ILE A 30 -44.58 -13.94 5.73
CA ILE A 30 -43.80 -13.81 6.98
C ILE A 30 -42.45 -13.20 6.71
N ILE A 31 -41.74 -13.65 5.66
CA ILE A 31 -40.42 -13.07 5.25
C ILE A 31 -40.62 -11.60 4.90
N THR A 32 -41.68 -11.24 4.19
CA THR A 32 -41.99 -9.85 3.82
C THR A 32 -42.29 -8.99 5.05
N VAL A 33 -43.09 -9.49 5.98
CA VAL A 33 -43.44 -8.79 7.24
C VAL A 33 -42.19 -8.62 8.11
N VAL A 34 -41.37 -9.67 8.24
CA VAL A 34 -40.09 -9.61 8.95
C VAL A 34 -39.15 -8.60 8.28
N PHE A 35 -39.04 -8.61 6.95
CA PHE A 35 -38.24 -7.63 6.20
C PHE A 35 -38.71 -6.19 6.39
N TYR A 36 -40.04 -5.96 6.42
CA TYR A 36 -40.62 -4.62 6.71
C TYR A 36 -40.48 -4.22 8.18
N ALA A 37 -40.59 -5.15 9.12
CA ALA A 37 -40.40 -4.90 10.56
C ALA A 37 -38.93 -4.58 10.88
N PHE A 38 -37.96 -5.18 10.17
CA PHE A 38 -36.54 -4.91 10.28
C PHE A 38 -36.06 -3.74 9.40
N ARG A 39 -36.91 -3.14 8.57
CA ARG A 39 -36.64 -1.84 7.96
C ARG A 39 -36.55 -0.81 9.07
N GLY A 40 -35.36 -0.65 9.63
CA GLY A 40 -35.05 0.18 10.78
C GLY A 40 -35.73 1.53 10.68
N LYS A 41 -36.45 1.93 11.71
CA LYS A 41 -36.94 3.30 11.91
C LYS A 41 -35.78 4.22 11.71
N LYS A 42 -35.89 5.21 10.81
CA LYS A 42 -34.89 6.25 10.58
C LYS A 42 -34.68 6.97 11.91
N VAL A 43 -33.63 6.62 12.62
CA VAL A 43 -33.30 7.26 13.91
C VAL A 43 -32.66 8.60 13.57
N THR A 44 -33.34 9.68 13.88
CA THR A 44 -32.80 11.02 13.76
C THR A 44 -32.36 11.47 15.15
N ILE A 45 -31.06 11.77 15.31
CA ILE A 45 -30.55 12.32 16.56
C ILE A 45 -30.85 13.81 16.57
N THR A 46 -31.83 14.22 17.39
CA THR A 46 -32.29 15.61 17.50
C THR A 46 -31.70 16.36 18.69
N GLN A 47 -31.23 15.63 19.70
CA GLN A 47 -30.61 16.20 20.91
C GLN A 47 -29.19 15.67 21.08
N TYR A 48 -28.23 16.57 21.13
CA TYR A 48 -26.81 16.26 21.34
C TYR A 48 -26.06 17.45 21.90
N SER A 49 -24.96 17.20 22.59
CA SER A 49 -23.96 18.21 22.97
C SER A 49 -22.90 18.32 21.88
N VAL A 50 -22.44 19.52 21.59
CA VAL A 50 -21.37 19.76 20.61
C VAL A 50 -20.02 19.70 21.30
N ILE A 51 -19.12 18.91 20.75
CA ILE A 51 -17.73 18.77 21.18
C ILE A 51 -16.84 19.43 20.12
N ASN A 52 -16.20 20.53 20.44
CA ASN A 52 -15.38 21.35 19.53
C ASN A 52 -13.97 20.77 19.30
N ARG A 53 -13.90 19.49 18.94
CA ARG A 53 -12.70 18.79 18.45
C ARG A 53 -13.09 17.67 17.51
N HIS A 54 -12.18 17.25 16.64
CA HIS A 54 -12.41 16.07 15.82
C HIS A 54 -12.50 14.80 16.68
N PRO A 55 -13.30 13.80 16.26
CA PRO A 55 -13.27 12.49 16.88
C PRO A 55 -11.91 11.84 16.58
N GLY A 56 -11.35 11.09 17.53
CA GLY A 56 -10.25 10.18 17.24
C GLY A 56 -10.78 9.02 16.40
N ILE A 57 -10.19 8.78 15.26
CA ILE A 57 -10.50 7.62 14.40
C ILE A 57 -9.21 6.86 14.08
N SER A 58 -9.34 5.55 13.85
CA SER A 58 -8.22 4.70 13.47
C SER A 58 -8.62 3.73 12.36
N PRO A 59 -7.96 3.72 11.18
CA PRO A 59 -6.95 4.69 10.75
C PRO A 59 -7.47 6.13 10.68
N ASP A 60 -6.60 7.12 10.87
CA ASP A 60 -6.98 8.53 10.72
C ASP A 60 -6.91 8.94 9.24
N TYR A 61 -8.09 9.16 8.66
CA TYR A 61 -8.25 9.61 7.27
C TYR A 61 -8.55 11.11 7.16
N SER A 62 -8.46 11.87 8.24
CA SER A 62 -8.80 13.30 8.25
C SER A 62 -7.96 14.10 7.26
N GLY A 63 -8.59 15.01 6.51
CA GLY A 63 -7.90 15.88 5.55
C GLY A 63 -7.35 15.19 4.31
N SER A 64 -7.71 13.92 4.05
CA SER A 64 -7.21 13.13 2.94
C SER A 64 -7.88 13.48 1.61
N VAL A 65 -7.19 13.20 0.50
CA VAL A 65 -7.79 13.15 -0.84
C VAL A 65 -8.19 11.70 -1.13
N VAL A 66 -9.49 11.50 -1.41
CA VAL A 66 -10.11 10.16 -1.52
C VAL A 66 -10.42 9.86 -2.98
N PRO A 67 -9.78 8.86 -3.61
CA PRO A 67 -10.11 8.45 -4.97
C PRO A 67 -11.55 7.93 -5.09
N PRO A 68 -12.29 8.24 -6.17
CA PRO A 68 -13.70 7.86 -6.29
C PRO A 68 -13.94 6.35 -6.32
N ASN A 69 -12.96 5.59 -6.78
CA ASN A 69 -13.05 4.13 -6.93
C ASN A 69 -12.35 3.34 -5.80
N ILE A 70 -11.90 4.00 -4.74
CA ILE A 70 -11.26 3.28 -3.62
C ILE A 70 -12.27 2.49 -2.78
N ALA A 71 -11.84 1.40 -2.17
CA ALA A 71 -12.60 0.64 -1.18
C ALA A 71 -13.07 1.54 -0.02
N PRO A 72 -14.16 1.20 0.67
CA PRO A 72 -14.66 1.97 1.79
C PRO A 72 -13.59 2.25 2.85
N LEU A 73 -13.48 3.49 3.30
CA LEU A 73 -12.59 3.90 4.38
C LEU A 73 -13.20 3.50 5.74
N ASN A 74 -13.24 2.23 6.03
CA ASN A 74 -13.71 1.72 7.32
C ASN A 74 -12.78 2.16 8.44
N PHE A 75 -13.32 2.47 9.62
CA PHE A 75 -12.53 2.95 10.74
C PHE A 75 -13.14 2.59 12.10
N PHE A 76 -12.32 2.70 13.15
CA PHE A 76 -12.74 2.64 14.55
C PHE A 76 -12.84 4.05 15.12
N ILE A 77 -13.89 4.32 15.89
CA ILE A 77 -14.01 5.53 16.70
C ILE A 77 -13.34 5.26 18.05
N GLN A 78 -12.34 6.06 18.39
CA GLN A 78 -11.52 5.89 19.59
C GLN A 78 -12.16 6.45 20.86
N GLN A 79 -13.35 7.06 20.78
CA GLN A 79 -14.10 7.54 21.93
C GLN A 79 -14.93 6.41 22.55
N ASP A 80 -14.88 6.31 23.87
CA ASP A 80 -15.74 5.42 24.62
C ASP A 80 -17.21 5.84 24.49
N GLY A 81 -18.07 4.87 24.21
CA GLY A 81 -19.52 5.10 24.05
C GLY A 81 -20.32 3.81 24.02
N SER A 82 -21.61 3.90 24.24
CA SER A 82 -22.54 2.78 24.19
C SER A 82 -23.14 2.55 22.79
N ARG A 83 -23.21 3.60 21.97
CA ARG A 83 -23.67 3.58 20.58
C ARG A 83 -22.97 4.64 19.76
N TYR A 84 -22.90 4.39 18.46
CA TYR A 84 -22.20 5.23 17.49
C TYR A 84 -23.12 5.50 16.30
N PHE A 85 -23.10 6.74 15.81
CA PHE A 85 -23.76 7.11 14.58
C PHE A 85 -22.82 7.94 13.73
N VAL A 86 -22.69 7.55 12.46
CA VAL A 86 -21.88 8.27 11.47
C VAL A 86 -22.75 8.60 10.27
N LYS A 87 -22.71 9.89 9.88
CA LYS A 87 -23.34 10.37 8.66
C LYS A 87 -22.25 10.83 7.70
N ILE A 88 -22.12 10.12 6.56
CA ILE A 88 -21.17 10.45 5.51
C ILE A 88 -21.96 11.10 4.38
N HIS A 89 -21.56 12.29 3.97
CA HIS A 89 -22.28 13.05 2.95
C HIS A 89 -21.35 13.95 2.13
N SER A 90 -21.85 14.36 0.99
CA SER A 90 -21.24 15.36 0.13
C SER A 90 -22.33 16.28 -0.44
N LYS A 91 -22.01 17.09 -1.43
CA LYS A 91 -22.92 18.10 -2.01
C LYS A 91 -24.16 17.50 -2.67
N LYS A 92 -24.01 16.32 -3.30
CA LYS A 92 -25.08 15.64 -4.05
C LYS A 92 -25.29 14.22 -3.54
N GLY A 93 -26.49 13.68 -3.79
CA GLY A 93 -26.83 12.31 -3.46
C GLY A 93 -27.36 12.11 -2.04
N LYS A 94 -27.73 10.88 -1.72
CA LYS A 94 -28.22 10.50 -0.39
C LYS A 94 -27.04 10.27 0.56
N PRO A 95 -27.08 10.77 1.80
CA PRO A 95 -26.06 10.47 2.78
C PRO A 95 -26.03 8.99 3.13
N ILE A 96 -24.86 8.50 3.52
CA ILE A 96 -24.67 7.18 4.11
C ILE A 96 -24.81 7.36 5.62
N GLU A 97 -25.81 6.75 6.22
CA GLU A 97 -26.07 6.78 7.65
C GLU A 97 -25.80 5.40 8.23
N ILE A 98 -24.95 5.32 9.25
CA ILE A 98 -24.48 4.09 9.89
C ILE A 98 -24.71 4.21 11.39
N PHE A 99 -25.52 3.28 11.93
CA PHE A 99 -25.68 3.07 13.37
C PHE A 99 -24.90 1.83 13.77
N SER A 100 -24.13 1.92 14.85
CA SER A 100 -23.36 0.79 15.38
C SER A 100 -23.44 0.76 16.89
N ASN A 101 -23.48 -0.46 17.46
CA ASN A 101 -23.35 -0.70 18.89
C ASN A 101 -21.87 -0.92 19.30
N THR A 102 -20.95 -0.93 18.32
CA THR A 102 -19.51 -1.04 18.51
C THR A 102 -18.82 0.17 17.89
N PRO A 103 -17.61 0.52 18.31
CA PRO A 103 -16.85 1.62 17.71
C PRO A 103 -16.44 1.38 16.26
N GLU A 104 -16.61 0.16 15.74
CA GLU A 104 -16.29 -0.20 14.37
C GLU A 104 -17.34 0.33 13.39
N ILE A 105 -16.90 1.08 12.39
CA ILE A 105 -17.72 1.67 11.36
C ILE A 105 -17.42 1.00 10.01
N MET A 106 -18.38 0.22 9.55
CA MET A 106 -18.33 -0.50 8.27
C MET A 106 -19.20 0.22 7.25
N ILE A 107 -18.57 0.77 6.21
CA ILE A 107 -19.25 1.56 5.19
C ILE A 107 -19.72 0.64 4.05
N PRO A 108 -21.01 0.65 3.67
CA PRO A 108 -21.51 -0.18 2.56
C PRO A 108 -20.87 0.23 1.23
N GLN A 109 -20.13 -0.69 0.57
CA GLN A 109 -19.31 -0.43 -0.60
C GLN A 109 -20.09 0.18 -1.78
N SER A 110 -21.29 -0.35 -2.11
CA SER A 110 -22.08 0.16 -3.23
C SER A 110 -22.50 1.63 -3.04
N ARG A 111 -22.94 1.97 -1.82
CA ARG A 111 -23.36 3.35 -1.47
C ARG A 111 -22.16 4.29 -1.40
N TRP A 112 -21.00 3.78 -0.97
CA TRP A 112 -19.75 4.51 -0.93
C TRP A 112 -19.31 4.92 -2.34
N HIS A 113 -19.22 3.97 -3.26
CA HIS A 113 -18.86 4.27 -4.65
C HIS A 113 -19.88 5.18 -5.35
N GLU A 114 -21.19 5.00 -5.09
CA GLU A 114 -22.21 5.89 -5.63
C GLU A 114 -22.00 7.34 -5.15
N LEU A 115 -21.77 7.53 -3.83
CA LEU A 115 -21.55 8.84 -3.24
C LEU A 115 -20.28 9.51 -3.80
N LEU A 116 -19.16 8.79 -3.86
CA LEU A 116 -17.90 9.33 -4.36
C LEU A 116 -17.97 9.68 -5.85
N ASN A 117 -18.48 8.77 -6.69
CA ASN A 117 -18.57 9.00 -8.12
C ASN A 117 -19.48 10.18 -8.50
N THR A 118 -20.57 10.38 -7.73
CA THR A 118 -21.50 11.51 -7.95
C THR A 118 -20.88 12.86 -7.55
N ASN A 119 -19.83 12.85 -6.71
CA ASN A 119 -19.27 14.05 -6.10
C ASN A 119 -17.75 14.20 -6.37
N ARG A 120 -17.26 13.81 -7.53
CA ARG A 120 -15.85 14.01 -7.90
C ARG A 120 -15.46 15.48 -7.81
N GLY A 121 -14.32 15.78 -7.20
CA GLY A 121 -13.80 17.13 -6.97
C GLY A 121 -14.43 17.87 -5.78
N GLU A 122 -15.52 17.36 -5.19
CA GLU A 122 -16.25 17.99 -4.10
C GLU A 122 -15.71 17.53 -2.73
N GLN A 123 -16.17 18.19 -1.67
CA GLN A 123 -15.86 17.84 -0.29
C GLN A 123 -16.66 16.63 0.17
N LEU A 124 -16.03 15.74 0.91
CA LEU A 124 -16.62 14.60 1.60
C LEU A 124 -16.58 14.85 3.10
N SER A 125 -17.74 14.76 3.75
CA SER A 125 -17.90 15.11 5.18
C SER A 125 -18.35 13.89 5.99
N PHE A 126 -17.75 13.72 7.18
CA PHE A 126 -18.13 12.71 8.17
C PHE A 126 -18.57 13.39 9.45
N ASP A 127 -19.86 13.34 9.76
CA ASP A 127 -20.40 13.73 11.06
C ASP A 127 -20.41 12.52 11.97
N VAL A 128 -19.72 12.59 13.10
CA VAL A 128 -19.58 11.50 14.07
C VAL A 128 -20.31 11.87 15.35
N PHE A 129 -21.16 10.97 15.80
CA PHE A 129 -21.90 11.06 17.05
C PHE A 129 -21.62 9.83 17.91
N VAL A 130 -21.38 10.06 19.19
CA VAL A 130 -21.13 9.00 20.19
C VAL A 130 -22.11 9.15 21.34
N LYS A 131 -22.82 8.07 21.67
CA LYS A 131 -23.72 8.04 22.81
C LYS A 131 -22.95 7.63 24.05
N MET A 132 -22.91 8.51 25.02
CA MET A 132 -22.19 8.29 26.27
C MET A 132 -22.95 7.37 27.23
N ALA A 133 -22.29 6.93 28.28
CA ALA A 133 -22.90 6.07 29.31
C ALA A 133 -24.11 6.70 30.03
N ASN A 134 -24.16 8.04 30.07
CA ASN A 134 -25.28 8.83 30.63
C ASN A 134 -26.45 8.99 29.64
N ASP A 135 -26.48 8.24 28.57
CA ASP A 135 -27.52 8.21 27.51
C ASP A 135 -27.54 9.48 26.63
N GLN A 136 -26.60 10.40 26.79
CA GLN A 136 -26.48 11.64 26.03
C GLN A 136 -25.65 11.44 24.75
N TRP A 137 -26.10 12.03 23.64
CA TRP A 137 -25.33 12.06 22.40
C TRP A 137 -24.36 13.25 22.40
N ASN A 138 -23.11 12.99 21.99
CA ASN A 138 -22.09 13.98 21.68
C ASN A 138 -21.84 14.00 20.19
N ARG A 139 -21.93 15.17 19.56
CA ARG A 139 -21.51 15.42 18.17
C ARG A 139 -20.13 16.04 18.16
N PHE A 140 -19.21 15.43 17.45
CA PHE A 140 -17.86 15.94 17.24
C PHE A 140 -17.79 16.89 16.04
N SER A 141 -16.69 17.66 15.94
CA SER A 141 -16.41 18.47 14.76
C SER A 141 -16.33 17.57 13.52
N THR A 142 -16.94 18.03 12.43
CA THR A 142 -17.01 17.28 11.17
C THR A 142 -15.60 17.02 10.60
N ILE A 143 -15.29 15.78 10.27
CA ILE A 143 -14.09 15.44 9.49
C ILE A 143 -14.39 15.78 8.04
N THR A 144 -13.45 16.46 7.37
CA THR A 144 -13.58 16.84 5.97
C THR A 144 -12.43 16.28 5.14
N ASN A 145 -12.79 15.71 4.00
CA ASN A 145 -11.86 15.16 2.99
C ASN A 145 -12.22 15.78 1.64
N LYS A 146 -11.38 15.57 0.64
CA LYS A 146 -11.65 15.94 -0.74
C LYS A 146 -11.78 14.69 -1.61
N ILE A 147 -12.81 14.60 -2.44
CA ILE A 147 -12.92 13.53 -3.42
C ILE A 147 -12.06 13.93 -4.63
N ALA A 148 -11.19 13.05 -5.10
CA ALA A 148 -10.41 13.27 -6.31
C ALA A 148 -11.31 13.30 -7.56
N ASN A 149 -10.83 13.91 -8.63
CA ASN A 149 -11.48 13.81 -9.94
C ASN A 149 -11.13 12.48 -10.63
N GLU A 150 -9.91 12.01 -10.41
CA GLU A 150 -9.30 10.88 -11.08
C GLU A 150 -9.50 9.59 -10.28
N ASP A 151 -9.64 8.49 -10.99
CA ASP A 151 -9.57 7.15 -10.42
C ASP A 151 -8.11 6.76 -10.18
N ILE A 152 -7.89 5.87 -9.22
CA ILE A 152 -6.61 5.18 -9.05
C ILE A 152 -6.62 3.85 -9.80
N ASP A 153 -5.44 3.30 -10.06
CA ASP A 153 -5.30 1.93 -10.58
C ASP A 153 -6.00 0.94 -9.66
N ALA A 154 -6.74 0.01 -10.26
CA ALA A 154 -7.55 -0.92 -9.49
C ALA A 154 -6.72 -1.95 -8.70
N ILE A 155 -5.49 -2.24 -9.14
CA ILE A 155 -4.66 -3.31 -8.56
C ILE A 155 -3.37 -2.72 -7.98
N LEU A 156 -3.12 -3.06 -6.71
CA LEU A 156 -1.87 -2.83 -6.03
C LEU A 156 -1.16 -4.16 -5.82
N VAL A 157 0.07 -4.27 -6.33
CA VAL A 157 0.94 -5.42 -6.08
C VAL A 157 1.95 -5.05 -4.99
N TYR A 158 2.10 -5.89 -3.99
CA TYR A 158 2.95 -5.63 -2.84
C TYR A 158 3.52 -6.91 -2.24
N ARG A 159 4.61 -6.77 -1.50
CA ARG A 159 5.18 -7.85 -0.71
C ARG A 159 4.52 -7.92 0.66
N LYS A 160 4.07 -9.11 1.05
CA LYS A 160 3.75 -9.43 2.46
C LYS A 160 4.90 -10.19 3.07
N ILE A 161 5.31 -9.78 4.26
CA ILE A 161 6.35 -10.40 5.05
C ILE A 161 5.89 -10.45 6.50
N ARG A 162 6.03 -11.61 7.13
CA ARG A 162 5.71 -11.74 8.55
C ARG A 162 6.75 -10.99 9.38
N PRO A 163 6.36 -10.08 10.28
CA PRO A 163 7.30 -9.43 11.19
C PRO A 163 7.91 -10.44 12.18
N GLY A 164 9.15 -10.21 12.57
CA GLY A 164 9.86 -11.01 13.57
C GLY A 164 11.07 -11.77 13.04
N HIS A 165 11.64 -12.67 13.85
CA HIS A 165 12.90 -13.36 13.55
C HIS A 165 12.85 -14.29 12.33
N GLY A 166 11.69 -14.87 12.01
CA GLY A 166 11.49 -15.77 10.89
C GLY A 166 10.92 -15.08 9.65
N THR A 167 11.38 -13.87 9.32
CA THR A 167 10.79 -12.98 8.32
C THR A 167 10.53 -13.58 6.94
N TRP A 168 11.36 -14.54 6.51
CA TRP A 168 11.20 -15.19 5.19
C TRP A 168 10.40 -16.49 5.20
N ARG A 169 10.01 -17.03 6.34
CA ARG A 169 9.19 -18.26 6.36
C ARG A 169 7.85 -18.09 5.70
N ASP A 170 7.22 -16.93 5.92
CA ASP A 170 5.91 -16.60 5.38
C ASP A 170 6.00 -15.27 4.64
N MET A 171 6.44 -15.31 3.40
CA MET A 171 6.47 -14.14 2.54
C MET A 171 5.99 -14.48 1.15
N GLY A 172 5.53 -13.46 0.46
CA GLY A 172 5.07 -13.58 -0.92
C GLY A 172 4.76 -12.24 -1.53
N ILE A 173 4.53 -12.27 -2.83
CA ILE A 173 4.00 -11.16 -3.60
C ILE A 173 2.50 -11.37 -3.71
N TYR A 174 1.74 -10.37 -3.33
CA TYR A 174 0.29 -10.34 -3.31
C TYR A 174 -0.22 -9.20 -4.17
N GLN A 175 -1.42 -9.34 -4.64
CA GLN A 175 -2.16 -8.25 -5.27
C GLN A 175 -3.47 -8.00 -4.52
N ARG A 176 -3.83 -6.75 -4.42
CA ARG A 176 -5.08 -6.29 -3.82
C ARG A 176 -5.86 -5.47 -4.82
N ASN A 177 -7.16 -5.75 -4.92
CA ASN A 177 -8.08 -4.87 -5.62
C ASN A 177 -8.39 -3.66 -4.73
N LEU A 178 -7.97 -2.47 -5.14
CA LEU A 178 -8.17 -1.24 -4.37
C LEU A 178 -9.61 -0.72 -4.39
N ASN A 179 -10.46 -1.21 -5.30
CA ASN A 179 -11.89 -0.89 -5.31
C ASN A 179 -12.67 -1.70 -4.24
N SER A 180 -12.02 -2.70 -3.66
CA SER A 180 -12.59 -3.62 -2.66
C SER A 180 -11.50 -4.06 -1.67
N PHE A 181 -11.81 -5.04 -0.82
CA PHE A 181 -10.84 -5.63 0.11
C PHE A 181 -10.27 -6.96 -0.38
N ASN A 182 -10.57 -7.34 -1.64
CA ASN A 182 -10.12 -8.62 -2.19
C ASN A 182 -8.60 -8.63 -2.38
N GLU A 183 -7.98 -9.66 -1.84
CA GLU A 183 -6.55 -9.92 -1.94
C GLU A 183 -6.32 -11.32 -2.50
N SER A 184 -5.31 -11.48 -3.34
CA SER A 184 -4.88 -12.79 -3.86
C SER A 184 -3.36 -12.88 -3.92
N VAL A 185 -2.87 -14.11 -3.91
CA VAL A 185 -1.43 -14.43 -4.02
C VAL A 185 -1.03 -14.35 -5.48
N VAL A 186 0.04 -13.60 -5.78
CA VAL A 186 0.72 -13.62 -7.08
C VAL A 186 1.82 -14.69 -7.06
N LEU A 187 2.67 -14.68 -6.04
CA LEU A 187 3.77 -15.63 -5.90
C LEU A 187 4.05 -15.92 -4.43
N ASN A 188 3.95 -17.18 -4.03
CA ASN A 188 4.24 -17.63 -2.67
C ASN A 188 5.66 -18.20 -2.58
N ASN A 189 6.35 -17.94 -1.48
CA ASN A 189 7.71 -18.45 -1.26
C ASN A 189 7.78 -19.96 -0.98
N GLY A 190 6.67 -20.63 -0.74
CA GLY A 190 6.59 -22.09 -0.64
C GLY A 190 7.15 -22.79 -1.88
N TYR A 191 6.98 -22.21 -3.08
CA TYR A 191 7.57 -22.72 -4.33
C TYR A 191 9.11 -22.70 -4.33
N PHE A 192 9.71 -21.88 -3.45
CA PHE A 192 11.16 -21.70 -3.32
C PHE A 192 11.69 -22.22 -1.98
N ARG A 193 11.04 -23.27 -1.41
CA ARG A 193 11.37 -23.86 -0.10
C ARG A 193 11.50 -22.83 1.02
N HIS A 194 10.51 -21.95 1.10
CA HIS A 194 10.46 -20.83 2.06
C HIS A 194 11.67 -19.90 1.98
N GLY A 195 12.29 -19.80 0.80
CA GLY A 195 13.31 -18.81 0.51
C GLY A 195 12.74 -17.40 0.40
N CYS A 196 13.61 -16.42 0.26
CA CYS A 196 13.22 -15.02 0.07
C CYS A 196 12.70 -14.82 -1.36
N VAL A 197 11.46 -14.30 -1.48
CA VAL A 197 10.86 -13.80 -2.72
C VAL A 197 10.60 -12.32 -2.52
N ASN A 198 11.37 -11.46 -3.20
CA ASN A 198 11.38 -10.04 -2.88
C ASN A 198 11.77 -9.19 -4.09
N CYS A 199 11.79 -7.86 -3.90
CA CYS A 199 12.32 -6.90 -4.87
C CYS A 199 11.65 -7.01 -6.24
N HIS A 200 10.31 -7.21 -6.28
CA HIS A 200 9.59 -7.15 -7.54
C HIS A 200 9.55 -5.71 -8.07
N ALA A 201 9.71 -5.55 -9.36
CA ALA A 201 9.66 -4.27 -10.04
C ALA A 201 9.03 -4.44 -11.43
N PHE A 202 7.94 -3.75 -11.68
CA PHE A 202 7.29 -3.70 -12.98
C PHE A 202 7.96 -2.68 -13.90
N CYS A 203 8.13 -3.02 -15.16
CA CYS A 203 8.59 -2.10 -16.18
C CYS A 203 7.44 -1.18 -16.59
N GLY A 204 7.55 0.12 -16.29
CA GLY A 204 6.50 1.10 -16.60
C GLY A 204 5.13 0.79 -15.98
N ASN A 205 5.11 0.13 -14.81
CA ASN A 205 3.90 -0.35 -14.13
C ASN A 205 3.03 -1.32 -14.97
N ARG A 206 3.62 -1.99 -15.97
CA ARG A 206 2.94 -2.96 -16.82
C ARG A 206 3.16 -4.38 -16.33
N THR A 207 2.14 -5.22 -16.41
CA THR A 207 2.18 -6.61 -15.96
C THR A 207 2.99 -7.53 -16.87
N GLU A 208 3.18 -7.14 -18.13
CA GLU A 208 3.84 -7.94 -19.16
C GLU A 208 5.35 -8.05 -18.96
N LYS A 209 5.96 -7.13 -18.19
CA LYS A 209 7.40 -7.14 -17.96
C LYS A 209 7.75 -6.77 -16.53
N MET A 210 8.36 -7.71 -15.82
CA MET A 210 8.76 -7.49 -14.44
C MET A 210 9.99 -8.28 -14.04
N LEU A 211 10.67 -7.81 -13.00
CA LEU A 211 11.75 -8.52 -12.31
C LEU A 211 11.30 -8.92 -10.91
N ILE A 212 11.70 -10.11 -10.47
CA ILE A 212 11.48 -10.63 -9.12
C ILE A 212 12.79 -11.17 -8.58
N GLY A 213 13.26 -10.69 -7.43
CA GLY A 213 14.42 -11.24 -6.75
C GLY A 213 14.09 -12.51 -5.95
N ILE A 214 14.89 -13.55 -6.10
CA ILE A 214 14.76 -14.80 -5.37
C ILE A 214 16.07 -15.16 -4.69
N ARG A 215 15.98 -15.68 -3.47
CA ARG A 215 17.10 -16.27 -2.74
C ARG A 215 16.62 -17.50 -1.98
N SER A 216 17.05 -18.66 -2.42
CA SER A 216 16.70 -19.93 -1.78
C SER A 216 17.84 -20.93 -1.88
N ALA A 217 17.78 -21.98 -1.07
CA ALA A 217 18.80 -23.06 -1.09
C ALA A 217 18.93 -23.72 -2.48
N ASN A 218 17.82 -23.88 -3.21
CA ASN A 218 17.82 -24.57 -4.50
C ASN A 218 18.13 -23.68 -5.70
N TYR A 219 17.73 -22.39 -5.61
CA TYR A 219 17.83 -21.46 -6.75
C TYR A 219 18.97 -20.46 -6.59
N GLY A 220 19.67 -20.48 -5.43
CA GLY A 220 20.69 -19.50 -5.10
C GLY A 220 20.12 -18.09 -4.97
N SER A 221 20.98 -17.09 -5.15
CA SER A 221 20.58 -15.70 -5.31
C SER A 221 20.42 -15.41 -6.80
N SER A 222 19.22 -15.09 -7.23
CA SER A 222 18.89 -14.86 -8.64
C SER A 222 17.75 -13.85 -8.78
N ALA A 223 17.61 -13.29 -9.98
CA ALA A 223 16.41 -12.59 -10.39
C ALA A 223 15.68 -13.39 -11.46
N LEU A 224 14.36 -13.31 -11.47
CA LEU A 224 13.53 -13.80 -12.57
C LEU A 224 13.06 -12.59 -13.36
N LEU A 225 13.35 -12.57 -14.65
CA LEU A 225 12.77 -11.64 -15.62
C LEU A 225 11.58 -12.33 -16.27
N LEU A 226 10.40 -11.73 -16.12
CA LEU A 226 9.18 -12.12 -16.78
C LEU A 226 8.92 -11.17 -17.94
N GLU A 227 8.70 -11.71 -19.15
CA GLU A 227 8.31 -10.96 -20.36
C GLU A 227 7.21 -11.73 -21.09
N GLY A 228 5.95 -11.27 -20.91
CA GLY A 228 4.78 -12.04 -21.33
C GLY A 228 4.76 -13.41 -20.68
N ASP A 229 4.75 -14.47 -21.49
CA ASP A 229 4.76 -15.87 -21.03
C ASP A 229 6.17 -16.43 -20.81
N ARG A 230 7.21 -15.65 -21.04
CA ARG A 230 8.60 -16.09 -20.89
C ARG A 230 9.13 -15.75 -19.50
N VAL A 231 9.83 -16.69 -18.89
CA VAL A 231 10.54 -16.50 -17.63
C VAL A 231 12.02 -16.83 -17.84
N GLN A 232 12.88 -15.85 -17.60
CA GLN A 232 14.32 -16.00 -17.66
C GLN A 232 14.93 -15.87 -16.26
N LYS A 233 15.82 -16.80 -15.90
CA LYS A 233 16.61 -16.71 -14.66
C LYS A 233 17.91 -15.96 -14.92
N ILE A 234 18.20 -14.94 -14.11
CA ILE A 234 19.43 -14.17 -14.09
C ILE A 234 20.22 -14.57 -12.84
N GLY A 235 21.48 -14.94 -13.01
CA GLY A 235 22.31 -15.56 -11.97
C GLY A 235 22.82 -14.64 -10.87
N THR A 236 22.14 -13.53 -10.56
CA THR A 236 22.50 -12.61 -9.48
C THR A 236 21.29 -12.07 -8.75
N LYS A 237 21.52 -11.56 -7.53
CA LYS A 237 20.49 -10.92 -6.74
C LYS A 237 20.31 -9.47 -7.18
N PHE A 238 19.08 -9.08 -7.49
CA PHE A 238 18.69 -7.70 -7.73
C PHE A 238 18.02 -7.15 -6.46
N GLY A 239 18.62 -6.14 -5.87
CA GLY A 239 18.03 -5.39 -4.76
C GLY A 239 17.54 -4.02 -5.24
N TYR A 240 16.40 -3.55 -4.70
CA TYR A 240 15.87 -2.20 -4.95
C TYR A 240 15.84 -1.81 -6.44
N THR A 241 15.33 -2.72 -7.28
CA THR A 241 15.35 -2.60 -8.74
C THR A 241 14.53 -1.42 -9.25
N SER A 242 15.08 -0.68 -10.19
CA SER A 242 14.40 0.38 -10.93
C SER A 242 14.58 0.20 -12.44
N TRP A 243 13.49 0.12 -13.17
CA TRP A 243 13.50 0.05 -14.62
C TRP A 243 13.77 1.43 -15.24
N HIS A 244 14.66 1.46 -16.24
CA HIS A 244 14.71 2.59 -17.15
C HIS A 244 13.39 2.65 -17.95
N PRO A 245 12.82 3.84 -18.23
CA PRO A 245 11.53 3.97 -18.92
C PRO A 245 11.43 3.28 -20.28
N SER A 246 12.59 3.14 -21.00
CA SER A 246 12.62 2.39 -22.25
C SER A 246 12.39 0.89 -22.11
N GLY A 247 12.50 0.33 -20.90
CA GLY A 247 12.46 -1.11 -20.67
C GLY A 247 13.68 -1.90 -21.17
N ARG A 248 14.71 -1.22 -21.71
CA ARG A 248 15.94 -1.84 -22.23
C ARG A 248 16.95 -2.19 -21.14
N LEU A 249 16.83 -1.55 -19.96
CA LEU A 249 17.70 -1.84 -18.83
C LEU A 249 17.01 -1.64 -17.48
N ALA A 250 17.55 -2.29 -16.46
CA ALA A 250 17.15 -2.11 -15.07
C ALA A 250 18.38 -1.88 -14.19
N ALA A 251 18.38 -0.77 -13.45
CA ALA A 251 19.37 -0.51 -12.40
C ALA A 251 18.95 -1.22 -11.10
N PHE A 252 19.91 -1.72 -10.35
CA PHE A 252 19.67 -2.39 -9.07
C PHE A 252 20.87 -2.25 -8.15
N SER A 253 20.65 -2.46 -6.86
CA SER A 253 21.76 -2.52 -5.91
C SER A 253 22.05 -3.97 -5.48
N VAL A 254 23.32 -4.27 -5.25
CA VAL A 254 23.79 -5.50 -4.63
C VAL A 254 24.21 -5.16 -3.22
N ASN A 255 23.38 -5.57 -2.24
CA ASN A 255 23.52 -5.19 -0.85
C ASN A 255 23.94 -6.38 0.01
N LYS A 256 24.88 -6.15 0.92
CA LYS A 256 25.15 -7.03 2.04
C LYS A 256 24.50 -6.43 3.29
N VAL A 257 23.25 -6.82 3.52
CA VAL A 257 22.46 -6.29 4.64
C VAL A 257 22.71 -7.08 5.91
N ARG A 258 22.68 -6.40 7.04
CA ARG A 258 22.64 -6.99 8.37
C ARG A 258 21.40 -6.50 9.10
N GLN A 259 20.68 -7.44 9.65
CA GLN A 259 19.54 -7.21 10.52
C GLN A 259 19.92 -7.55 11.95
N PHE A 260 19.57 -6.69 12.88
CA PHE A 260 19.73 -6.94 14.32
C PHE A 260 18.51 -6.41 15.09
N PHE A 261 18.32 -6.93 16.30
CA PHE A 261 17.16 -6.64 17.13
C PHE A 261 17.61 -5.94 18.40
N HIS A 262 16.86 -4.93 18.79
CA HIS A 262 17.06 -4.24 20.06
C HIS A 262 16.27 -4.94 21.16
N SER A 263 16.94 -5.20 22.30
CA SER A 263 16.30 -5.82 23.46
C SER A 263 15.64 -4.83 24.42
N ALA A 264 16.00 -3.55 24.33
CA ALA A 264 15.61 -2.53 25.30
C ALA A 264 15.28 -1.15 24.68
N ALA A 265 15.07 -1.08 23.37
CA ALA A 265 14.69 0.14 22.67
C ALA A 265 13.21 0.12 22.28
N SER A 266 12.66 1.29 21.94
CA SER A 266 11.33 1.40 21.33
C SER A 266 11.29 0.75 19.95
N GLU A 267 12.42 0.76 19.24
CA GLU A 267 12.65 0.11 17.97
C GLU A 267 12.96 -1.37 18.17
N VAL A 268 12.19 -2.20 17.47
CA VAL A 268 12.35 -3.65 17.58
C VAL A 268 13.56 -4.14 16.78
N ARG A 269 13.88 -3.49 15.66
CA ARG A 269 14.81 -4.01 14.68
C ARG A 269 15.42 -2.91 13.80
N ASP A 270 16.74 -3.03 13.57
CA ASP A 270 17.45 -2.27 12.54
C ASP A 270 17.93 -3.15 11.39
N VAL A 271 17.99 -2.57 10.20
CA VAL A 271 18.52 -3.20 8.98
C VAL A 271 19.45 -2.21 8.30
N ILE A 272 20.75 -2.53 8.28
CA ILE A 272 21.77 -1.68 7.68
C ILE A 272 22.48 -2.36 6.53
N ASP A 273 23.01 -1.58 5.61
CA ASP A 273 23.92 -2.05 4.57
C ASP A 273 25.36 -2.08 5.10
N LEU A 274 25.95 -3.27 5.18
CA LEU A 274 27.38 -3.44 5.48
C LEU A 274 28.24 -3.19 4.25
N ASP A 275 27.66 -3.40 3.09
CA ASP A 275 28.22 -3.17 1.76
C ASP A 275 27.10 -2.98 0.75
N SER A 276 27.26 -2.07 -0.19
CA SER A 276 26.31 -1.92 -1.29
C SER A 276 26.99 -1.27 -2.50
N LEU A 277 26.62 -1.76 -3.67
CA LEU A 277 27.07 -1.22 -4.95
C LEU A 277 25.89 -1.19 -5.93
N LEU A 278 25.95 -0.28 -6.90
CA LEU A 278 25.00 -0.24 -8.00
C LEU A 278 25.52 -1.01 -9.22
N ALA A 279 24.60 -1.69 -9.87
CA ALA A 279 24.79 -2.34 -11.15
C ALA A 279 23.56 -2.14 -12.03
N TYR A 280 23.68 -2.44 -13.31
CA TYR A 280 22.55 -2.43 -14.23
C TYR A 280 22.57 -3.64 -15.16
N TYR A 281 21.38 -4.12 -15.47
CA TYR A 281 21.17 -5.25 -16.38
C TYR A 281 20.65 -4.72 -17.71
N LEU A 282 21.39 -5.01 -18.78
CA LEU A 282 21.01 -4.74 -20.16
C LEU A 282 20.20 -5.93 -20.68
N VAL A 283 18.92 -5.70 -21.02
CA VAL A 283 17.98 -6.76 -21.41
C VAL A 283 18.38 -7.41 -22.73
N ASP A 284 18.70 -6.58 -23.74
CA ASP A 284 19.00 -7.06 -25.10
C ASP A 284 20.25 -7.93 -25.16
N SER A 285 21.31 -7.52 -24.48
CA SER A 285 22.59 -8.26 -24.41
C SER A 285 22.65 -9.28 -23.28
N GLN A 286 21.66 -9.28 -22.37
CA GLN A 286 21.62 -10.13 -21.18
C GLN A 286 22.86 -9.99 -20.28
N THR A 287 23.46 -8.81 -20.25
CA THR A 287 24.68 -8.53 -19.51
C THR A 287 24.44 -7.66 -18.30
N ILE A 288 25.20 -7.92 -17.24
CA ILE A 288 25.24 -7.10 -16.04
C ILE A 288 26.52 -6.27 -16.10
N LYS A 289 26.36 -4.98 -15.89
CA LYS A 289 27.46 -4.02 -15.85
C LYS A 289 27.43 -3.21 -14.57
N THR A 290 28.57 -2.67 -14.21
CA THR A 290 28.74 -1.60 -13.23
C THR A 290 29.71 -0.57 -13.79
N SER A 291 29.83 0.58 -13.14
CA SER A 291 30.68 1.66 -13.58
C SER A 291 31.24 2.40 -12.35
N PRO A 292 32.49 2.86 -12.39
CA PRO A 292 33.07 3.67 -11.31
C PRO A 292 32.28 4.96 -10.99
N GLN A 293 31.49 5.44 -11.93
CA GLN A 293 30.65 6.62 -11.74
C GLN A 293 29.45 6.35 -10.81
N ILE A 294 28.92 5.11 -10.78
CA ILE A 294 27.74 4.72 -9.99
C ILE A 294 28.06 3.73 -8.88
N SER A 295 29.31 3.24 -8.81
CA SER A 295 29.73 2.29 -7.78
C SER A 295 31.19 2.51 -7.41
N LYS A 296 31.42 2.98 -6.20
CA LYS A 296 32.74 3.28 -5.64
C LYS A 296 33.06 2.34 -4.49
N LYS A 297 34.32 1.93 -4.35
CA LYS A 297 34.77 0.97 -3.31
C LYS A 297 34.69 1.52 -1.89
N ASP A 298 34.74 2.83 -1.74
CA ASP A 298 34.73 3.57 -0.49
C ASP A 298 33.37 4.19 -0.15
N ARG A 299 32.32 3.78 -0.88
CA ARG A 299 30.95 4.26 -0.67
C ARG A 299 29.94 3.12 -0.61
N LEU A 300 28.86 3.41 0.07
CA LEU A 300 27.61 2.62 0.02
C LEU A 300 26.68 3.30 -0.97
N GLU A 301 26.25 2.58 -2.00
CA GLU A 301 25.36 3.10 -3.04
C GLU A 301 24.16 2.17 -3.22
N THR A 302 22.93 2.72 -3.06
CA THR A 302 21.72 1.94 -2.96
C THR A 302 20.47 2.73 -3.40
N TYR A 303 19.31 2.08 -3.47
CA TYR A 303 18.02 2.67 -3.80
C TYR A 303 17.97 3.43 -5.12
N PRO A 304 18.37 2.83 -6.25
CA PRO A 304 18.31 3.50 -7.54
C PRO A 304 16.87 3.78 -7.97
N VAL A 305 16.65 4.94 -8.61
CA VAL A 305 15.39 5.29 -9.26
C VAL A 305 15.65 6.12 -10.51
N TRP A 306 15.08 5.71 -11.65
CA TRP A 306 15.17 6.45 -12.90
C TRP A 306 14.22 7.64 -12.94
N SER A 307 14.65 8.73 -13.54
CA SER A 307 13.74 9.80 -13.94
C SER A 307 12.76 9.28 -15.01
N PRO A 308 11.53 9.81 -15.09
CA PRO A 308 10.53 9.35 -16.07
C PRO A 308 10.95 9.54 -17.52
N ASP A 309 11.86 10.48 -17.79
CA ASP A 309 12.45 10.72 -19.13
C ASP A 309 13.68 9.83 -19.42
N GLY A 310 14.11 9.03 -18.44
CA GLY A 310 15.26 8.11 -18.55
C GLY A 310 16.64 8.79 -18.54
N ARG A 311 16.71 10.12 -18.47
CA ARG A 311 17.99 10.83 -18.60
C ARG A 311 18.84 10.82 -17.34
N TYR A 312 18.25 10.54 -16.17
CA TYR A 312 18.94 10.56 -14.89
C TYR A 312 18.63 9.34 -14.06
N LEU A 313 19.66 8.76 -13.45
CA LEU A 313 19.55 7.82 -12.36
C LEU A 313 19.76 8.56 -11.04
N TYR A 314 18.80 8.51 -10.14
CA TYR A 314 18.91 8.99 -8.76
C TYR A 314 19.21 7.80 -7.86
N PHE A 315 20.02 8.00 -6.83
CA PHE A 315 20.32 6.96 -5.84
C PHE A 315 20.83 7.58 -4.54
N CYS A 316 20.88 6.76 -3.50
CA CYS A 316 21.44 7.15 -2.21
C CYS A 316 22.89 6.73 -2.13
N SER A 317 23.79 7.64 -1.67
CA SER A 317 25.22 7.41 -1.57
C SER A 317 25.76 7.91 -0.24
N ALA A 318 26.52 7.08 0.49
CA ALA A 318 27.14 7.42 1.75
C ALA A 318 28.61 6.98 1.78
N PRO A 319 29.50 7.67 2.52
CA PRO A 319 30.85 7.17 2.73
C PRO A 319 30.83 5.86 3.52
N LEU A 320 31.74 4.95 3.16
CA LEU A 320 31.94 3.68 3.81
C LEU A 320 33.21 3.76 4.66
N PHE A 321 33.09 3.77 6.00
CA PHE A 321 34.23 3.95 6.89
C PHE A 321 34.64 2.69 7.68
N TRP A 322 34.15 1.52 7.27
CA TRP A 322 34.61 0.26 7.83
C TRP A 322 35.15 -0.67 6.76
N SER A 323 36.12 -1.47 7.13
CA SER A 323 36.69 -2.51 6.25
C SER A 323 36.05 -3.88 6.48
N GLU A 324 35.68 -4.18 7.73
CA GLU A 324 35.05 -5.45 8.10
C GLU A 324 33.57 -5.47 7.69
N ARG A 325 33.22 -6.38 6.77
CA ARG A 325 31.89 -6.46 6.16
C ARG A 325 31.02 -7.61 6.71
N ASN A 326 31.45 -8.27 7.79
CA ASN A 326 30.76 -9.42 8.35
C ASN A 326 30.15 -9.15 9.72
N VAL A 327 30.56 -8.12 10.39
CA VAL A 327 30.09 -7.68 11.70
C VAL A 327 29.36 -6.34 11.59
N ILE A 328 28.51 -6.04 12.57
CA ILE A 328 27.89 -4.72 12.67
C ILE A 328 28.96 -3.75 13.16
N PRO A 329 29.26 -2.67 12.41
CA PRO A 329 30.26 -1.69 12.87
C PRO A 329 29.74 -0.92 14.07
N GLU A 330 30.61 -0.56 15.00
CA GLU A 330 30.25 0.25 16.18
C GLU A 330 29.60 1.58 15.82
N ARG A 331 30.04 2.17 14.68
CA ARG A 331 29.58 3.47 14.18
C ARG A 331 28.52 3.37 13.08
N PHE A 332 27.69 2.32 13.11
CA PHE A 332 26.66 2.11 12.08
C PHE A 332 25.62 3.23 12.01
N ASP A 333 25.33 3.88 13.14
CA ASP A 333 24.39 4.99 13.29
C ASP A 333 24.92 6.36 12.81
N GLU A 334 26.21 6.43 12.46
CA GLU A 334 26.80 7.62 11.86
C GLU A 334 26.64 7.67 10.33
N ILE A 335 26.24 6.54 9.70
CA ILE A 335 26.01 6.51 8.25
C ILE A 335 24.82 7.42 7.89
N LYS A 336 25.07 8.38 7.02
CA LYS A 336 24.03 9.23 6.44
C LYS A 336 24.19 9.29 4.94
N TYR A 337 23.12 8.91 4.25
CA TYR A 337 23.08 8.92 2.80
C TYR A 337 22.71 10.30 2.26
N ASP A 338 23.49 10.77 1.29
CA ASP A 338 23.10 11.83 0.38
C ASP A 338 22.16 11.30 -0.69
N LEU A 339 21.28 12.12 -1.21
CA LEU A 339 20.59 11.86 -2.46
C LEU A 339 21.37 12.48 -3.60
N VAL A 340 21.80 11.64 -4.51
CA VAL A 340 22.60 12.05 -5.68
C VAL A 340 21.89 11.65 -6.97
N ARG A 341 22.30 12.24 -8.09
CA ARG A 341 21.88 11.84 -9.44
C ARG A 341 23.04 11.88 -10.41
N ILE A 342 22.92 11.11 -11.48
CA ILE A 342 23.87 11.07 -12.58
C ILE A 342 23.11 10.97 -13.89
N SER A 343 23.57 11.66 -14.92
CA SER A 343 23.00 11.52 -16.25
C SER A 343 23.46 10.22 -16.93
N TYR A 344 22.63 9.70 -17.82
CA TYR A 344 22.92 8.49 -18.58
C TYR A 344 22.41 8.60 -20.01
N ASP A 345 23.31 8.33 -20.96
CA ASP A 345 22.99 8.18 -22.38
C ASP A 345 22.82 6.69 -22.70
N ILE A 346 21.58 6.25 -22.92
CA ILE A 346 21.25 4.84 -23.15
C ILE A 346 21.74 4.31 -24.50
N ASP A 347 21.90 5.17 -25.51
CA ASP A 347 22.29 4.74 -26.84
C ASP A 347 23.83 4.59 -26.94
N ARG A 348 24.55 5.34 -26.10
CA ARG A 348 26.02 5.25 -26.01
C ARG A 348 26.52 4.41 -24.83
N ASP A 349 25.60 3.99 -23.93
CA ASP A 349 25.93 3.34 -22.63
C ASP A 349 26.96 4.15 -21.83
N GLN A 350 26.73 5.46 -21.69
CA GLN A 350 27.65 6.39 -21.05
C GLN A 350 27.01 7.13 -19.87
N TRP A 351 27.76 7.15 -18.77
CA TRP A 351 27.43 7.89 -17.55
C TRP A 351 28.10 9.26 -17.58
N GLY A 352 27.38 10.29 -17.14
CA GLY A 352 27.91 11.63 -16.99
C GLY A 352 28.55 11.89 -15.63
N GLU A 353 28.44 13.13 -15.15
CA GLU A 353 28.96 13.54 -13.85
C GLU A 353 27.95 13.38 -12.73
N LEU A 354 28.46 13.05 -11.54
CA LEU A 354 27.64 12.87 -10.33
C LEU A 354 27.28 14.24 -9.74
N GLU A 355 25.99 14.45 -9.49
CA GLU A 355 25.45 15.66 -8.89
C GLU A 355 24.78 15.34 -7.54
N THR A 356 25.08 16.11 -6.49
CA THR A 356 24.34 16.03 -5.21
C THR A 356 23.03 16.81 -5.33
N VAL A 357 21.91 16.10 -5.13
CA VAL A 357 20.56 16.69 -5.14
C VAL A 357 20.18 17.22 -3.76
N LEU A 358 20.50 16.45 -2.72
CA LEU A 358 20.25 16.80 -1.33
C LEU A 358 21.34 16.16 -0.46
N SER A 359 22.05 16.99 0.31
CA SER A 359 23.14 16.53 1.17
C SER A 359 22.63 16.17 2.56
N ALA A 360 23.06 15.04 3.08
CA ALA A 360 22.85 14.66 4.48
C ALA A 360 23.54 15.64 5.44
N LYS A 361 24.67 16.26 5.02
CA LYS A 361 25.34 17.30 5.79
C LYS A 361 24.46 18.53 6.00
N ASP A 362 23.73 18.94 4.96
CA ASP A 362 22.89 20.15 5.02
C ASP A 362 21.60 19.93 5.78
N THR A 363 21.07 18.70 5.75
CA THR A 363 19.81 18.33 6.41
C THR A 363 20.00 17.82 7.84
N GLY A 364 21.19 17.32 8.17
CA GLY A 364 21.48 16.59 9.40
C GLY A 364 20.91 15.18 9.43
N LEU A 365 20.17 14.75 8.37
CA LEU A 365 19.46 13.48 8.30
C LEU A 365 19.93 12.66 7.08
N SER A 366 19.77 11.32 7.16
CA SER A 366 20.02 10.39 6.07
C SER A 366 18.82 10.37 5.12
N ILE A 367 19.05 10.45 3.81
CA ILE A 367 18.01 10.41 2.78
C ILE A 367 17.92 9.00 2.20
N LEU A 368 16.71 8.42 2.14
CA LEU A 368 16.48 7.03 1.76
C LEU A 368 15.27 6.88 0.84
N LEU A 369 15.24 5.78 0.08
CA LEU A 369 14.09 5.32 -0.71
C LEU A 369 13.48 6.38 -1.64
N PRO A 370 14.26 7.05 -2.49
CA PRO A 370 13.72 8.05 -3.39
C PRO A 370 12.70 7.46 -4.36
N ARG A 371 11.66 8.23 -4.69
CA ARG A 371 10.68 7.95 -5.73
C ARG A 371 10.39 9.22 -6.50
N ILE A 372 10.19 9.10 -7.79
CA ILE A 372 9.89 10.23 -8.67
C ILE A 372 8.48 10.06 -9.21
N SER A 373 7.70 11.14 -9.19
CA SER A 373 6.35 11.13 -9.78
C SER A 373 6.41 10.88 -11.29
N PRO A 374 5.38 10.28 -11.90
CA PRO A 374 5.37 9.96 -13.33
C PRO A 374 5.58 11.19 -14.24
N ASP A 375 5.17 12.38 -13.80
CA ASP A 375 5.38 13.64 -14.50
C ASP A 375 6.76 14.28 -14.26
N GLY A 376 7.60 13.67 -13.41
CA GLY A 376 8.95 14.12 -13.08
C GLY A 376 9.02 15.39 -12.23
N ARG A 377 7.88 15.92 -11.77
CA ARG A 377 7.82 17.18 -11.02
C ARG A 377 8.08 17.03 -9.53
N TRP A 378 7.78 15.84 -8.99
CA TRP A 378 7.85 15.58 -7.55
C TRP A 378 8.88 14.50 -7.24
N LEU A 379 9.63 14.71 -6.19
CA LEU A 379 10.55 13.74 -5.61
C LEU A 379 10.12 13.46 -4.18
N LEU A 380 9.82 12.19 -3.91
CA LEU A 380 9.41 11.68 -2.61
C LEU A 380 10.55 10.86 -2.03
N PHE A 381 10.87 11.03 -0.75
CA PHE A 381 11.92 10.28 -0.06
C PHE A 381 11.65 10.23 1.45
N CYS A 382 12.27 9.27 2.14
CA CYS A 382 12.29 9.19 3.59
C CYS A 382 13.53 9.88 4.14
N MET A 383 13.44 10.49 5.34
CA MET A 383 14.58 10.99 6.08
C MET A 383 14.62 10.33 7.46
N CYS A 384 15.81 9.88 7.87
CA CYS A 384 16.05 9.18 9.12
C CYS A 384 17.30 9.73 9.80
N ASN A 385 17.46 9.48 11.09
CA ASN A 385 18.65 9.92 11.83
C ASN A 385 19.93 9.30 11.30
N TYR A 386 19.88 8.09 10.78
CA TYR A 386 20.99 7.37 10.16
C TYR A 386 20.51 6.42 9.06
N GLY A 387 21.44 5.83 8.34
CA GLY A 387 21.20 5.01 7.16
C GLY A 387 20.72 3.60 7.48
N CYS A 388 19.59 3.46 8.14
CA CYS A 388 18.92 2.17 8.30
C CYS A 388 17.70 2.06 7.37
N PHE A 389 17.29 0.83 7.06
CA PHE A 389 16.01 0.62 6.40
C PHE A 389 14.90 1.07 7.36
N PRO A 390 14.03 2.02 6.95
CA PRO A 390 13.03 2.58 7.87
C PRO A 390 12.02 1.52 8.28
N VAL A 391 12.12 1.06 9.51
CA VAL A 391 11.19 0.12 10.17
C VAL A 391 10.49 0.77 11.37
N HIS A 392 10.75 2.04 11.63
CA HIS A 392 10.33 2.76 12.83
C HIS A 392 9.24 3.78 12.53
N GLN A 393 8.26 3.87 13.41
CA GLN A 393 7.20 4.88 13.34
C GLN A 393 7.70 6.31 13.68
N GLN A 394 8.82 6.43 14.39
CA GLN A 394 9.31 7.72 14.90
C GLN A 394 10.46 8.33 14.08
N SER A 395 11.05 7.62 13.13
CA SER A 395 12.26 8.05 12.42
C SER A 395 12.09 8.28 10.91
N SER A 396 10.91 8.10 10.36
CA SER A 396 10.69 8.23 8.92
C SER A 396 9.63 9.30 8.61
N ASP A 397 10.07 10.54 8.52
CA ASP A 397 9.25 11.57 7.90
C ASP A 397 9.27 11.39 6.38
N LEU A 398 8.11 11.53 5.75
CA LEU A 398 7.96 11.50 4.32
C LEU A 398 8.06 12.91 3.76
N TYR A 399 9.06 13.16 2.92
CA TYR A 399 9.30 14.48 2.34
C TYR A 399 8.91 14.47 0.86
N ILE A 400 8.18 15.51 0.46
CA ILE A 400 7.82 15.75 -0.94
C ILE A 400 8.54 17.02 -1.39
N HIS A 401 9.38 16.92 -2.39
CA HIS A 401 10.07 18.04 -3.00
C HIS A 401 9.50 18.33 -4.39
N ASN A 402 8.94 19.54 -4.56
CA ASN A 402 8.51 20.04 -5.86
C ASN A 402 9.75 20.56 -6.60
N ARG A 403 10.04 20.02 -7.78
CA ARG A 403 11.17 20.40 -8.60
C ARG A 403 10.83 21.64 -9.42
N PRO A 404 11.29 22.86 -9.06
CA PRO A 404 11.24 24.00 -10.00
C PRO A 404 12.27 23.77 -11.09
N ARG A 405 11.96 24.20 -12.30
CA ARG A 405 12.89 24.18 -13.45
C ARG A 405 14.16 25.03 -13.25
N SER A 406 14.32 25.71 -12.10
CA SER A 406 15.52 26.48 -11.73
C SER A 406 15.67 26.49 -10.20
N SER A 407 16.86 26.09 -9.76
CA SER A 407 17.48 26.23 -8.45
C SER A 407 16.80 27.16 -7.43
N LYS A 408 16.07 26.57 -6.47
CA LYS A 408 16.06 26.91 -5.03
C LYS A 408 15.05 26.03 -4.33
N ALA A 409 15.51 25.29 -3.33
CA ALA A 409 14.67 24.45 -2.49
C ALA A 409 13.71 25.31 -1.65
N ASN A 410 12.42 25.18 -1.87
CA ASN A 410 11.42 25.65 -0.91
C ASN A 410 10.98 24.46 -0.05
N ARG A 411 11.32 24.56 1.24
CA ARG A 411 10.77 23.69 2.29
C ARG A 411 9.29 24.05 2.47
N GLN A 412 8.42 23.04 2.35
CA GLN A 412 7.13 23.07 3.03
C GLN A 412 7.00 21.76 3.81
N VAL A 413 6.85 21.96 5.11
CA VAL A 413 6.50 20.96 6.13
C VAL A 413 5.04 20.59 5.98
#